data_775ce838a75f169a5cbfce16cfd94ee4
#
_entry.id   775ce838a75f169a5cbfce16cfd94ee4
#
_cell.length_a   1.000
_cell.length_b   1.000
_cell.length_c   1.000
_cell.angle_alpha   90.00
_cell.angle_beta   90.00
_cell.angle_gamma   90.00
#
_symmetry.space_group_name_H-M   'P 1'
#
loop_
_entity.id
_entity.type
_entity.pdbx_description
1 polymer ?
#
loop_
_entity_poly.entity_id
_entity_poly.type
_entity_poly.pdbx_seq_one_letter_code
_entity_poly.pdbx_strand_id
1 'polypeptide(L)'
;MADILYVYKTSIYANLTNKCPCRCTFCIRNNTDSIGSADTLWHKHDPSMEDIKKAVDDFDFTGYKELVFCGYGEPTSALDNMLETAKYVREKHPDIKLRLNSNGLSDRINNKPTAELISKYIDSVSISLNTCSSEKYDEVCRPVFDHAYESMLKFAEDAKKYFEHTQFSIVDTIPEEDIKACQKIADDRGIHLKIRKYSD
;
A
#
# COMPACT_ATOMS: atom_id res chain seq x y z
N MET A 1 -8.79 -17.70 11.22
CA MET A 1 -8.87 -16.23 11.07
C MET A 1 -7.82 -15.88 10.02
N ALA A 2 -8.02 -14.85 9.22
CA ALA A 2 -6.94 -14.45 8.29
C ALA A 2 -5.78 -13.84 9.06
N ASP A 3 -4.57 -13.94 8.49
CA ASP A 3 -3.40 -13.36 9.12
C ASP A 3 -3.42 -11.84 9.00
N ILE A 4 -3.38 -11.18 10.16
CA ILE A 4 -3.30 -9.71 10.26
C ILE A 4 -1.84 -9.28 10.04
N LEU A 5 -0.89 -9.96 10.69
CA LEU A 5 0.54 -9.78 10.46
C LEU A 5 1.14 -11.04 9.85
N TYR A 6 2.00 -10.85 8.85
CA TYR A 6 2.71 -11.94 8.19
C TYR A 6 4.07 -11.48 7.68
N VAL A 7 4.96 -12.42 7.43
CA VAL A 7 6.29 -12.13 6.87
C VAL A 7 6.27 -12.34 5.36
N TYR A 8 6.74 -11.36 4.62
CA TYR A 8 7.05 -11.51 3.22
C TYR A 8 8.43 -10.93 2.93
N LYS A 9 9.32 -11.76 2.36
CA LYS A 9 10.75 -11.45 2.19
C LYS A 9 11.38 -11.09 3.54
N THR A 10 11.84 -9.88 3.71
CA THR A 10 12.57 -9.40 4.90
C THR A 10 11.76 -8.45 5.78
N SER A 11 10.48 -8.28 5.51
CA SER A 11 9.63 -7.32 6.21
C SER A 11 8.38 -7.99 6.77
N ILE A 12 7.84 -7.39 7.84
CA ILE A 12 6.51 -7.71 8.37
C ILE A 12 5.48 -6.95 7.53
N TYR A 13 4.37 -7.58 7.22
CA TYR A 13 3.26 -6.98 6.49
C TYR A 13 2.00 -6.98 7.34
N ALA A 14 1.23 -5.89 7.26
CA ALA A 14 -0.04 -5.74 7.96
C ALA A 14 -1.20 -5.71 6.96
N ASN A 15 -2.06 -6.74 7.03
CA ASN A 15 -3.26 -6.91 6.23
C ASN A 15 -4.48 -6.52 7.07
N LEU A 16 -5.05 -5.36 6.82
CA LEU A 16 -6.08 -4.78 7.69
C LEU A 16 -7.49 -4.80 7.10
N THR A 17 -7.63 -5.13 5.82
CA THR A 17 -8.92 -5.13 5.12
C THR A 17 -8.85 -5.86 3.79
N ASN A 18 -9.99 -6.36 3.32
CA ASN A 18 -10.16 -6.85 1.95
C ASN A 18 -10.67 -5.75 1.01
N LYS A 19 -11.09 -4.58 1.53
CA LYS A 19 -11.68 -3.50 0.73
C LYS A 19 -10.63 -2.83 -0.12
N CYS A 20 -10.92 -2.68 -1.40
CA CYS A 20 -10.08 -1.96 -2.35
C CYS A 20 -10.96 -1.32 -3.42
N PRO A 21 -10.79 -0.04 -3.75
CA PRO A 21 -11.55 0.62 -4.82
C PRO A 21 -11.10 0.20 -6.22
N CYS A 22 -10.04 -0.61 -6.34
CA CYS A 22 -9.52 -1.10 -7.62
C CYS A 22 -9.74 -2.59 -7.78
N ARG A 23 -9.84 -3.03 -9.06
CA ARG A 23 -9.94 -4.43 -9.48
C ARG A 23 -8.85 -4.73 -10.52
N CYS A 24 -7.59 -4.50 -10.13
CA CYS A 24 -6.44 -4.61 -11.03
C CYS A 24 -6.35 -6.00 -11.65
N THR A 25 -6.03 -6.05 -12.94
CA THR A 25 -5.91 -7.30 -13.72
C THR A 25 -4.78 -8.20 -13.22
N PHE A 26 -3.71 -7.61 -12.70
CA PHE A 26 -2.51 -8.26 -12.16
C PHE A 26 -2.53 -8.42 -10.64
N CYS A 27 -3.68 -8.20 -9.97
CA CYS A 27 -3.74 -8.27 -8.51
C CYS A 27 -3.43 -9.68 -8.02
N ILE A 28 -2.48 -9.80 -7.11
CA ILE A 28 -2.03 -11.09 -6.56
C ILE A 28 -3.17 -11.88 -5.92
N ARG A 29 -4.15 -11.21 -5.31
CA ARG A 29 -5.33 -11.86 -4.70
C ARG A 29 -6.21 -12.63 -5.68
N ASN A 30 -6.00 -12.44 -7.01
CA ASN A 30 -6.73 -13.21 -8.02
C ASN A 30 -6.12 -14.60 -8.24
N ASN A 31 -4.87 -14.81 -7.78
CA ASN A 31 -4.09 -16.01 -8.09
C ASN A 31 -3.79 -16.86 -6.85
N THR A 32 -3.85 -16.29 -5.65
CA THR A 32 -3.52 -17.01 -4.41
C THR A 32 -4.31 -16.46 -3.22
N ASP A 33 -4.56 -17.31 -2.24
CA ASP A 33 -5.21 -16.96 -0.98
C ASP A 33 -4.20 -16.57 0.11
N SER A 34 -2.90 -16.73 -0.15
CA SER A 34 -1.82 -16.47 0.80
C SER A 34 -0.55 -15.97 0.13
N ILE A 35 0.29 -15.27 0.89
CA ILE A 35 1.60 -14.77 0.47
C ILE A 35 2.57 -14.88 1.67
N GLY A 36 3.82 -15.23 1.41
CA GLY A 36 4.85 -15.29 2.43
C GLY A 36 4.53 -16.33 3.50
N SER A 37 4.52 -15.93 4.76
CA SER A 37 4.22 -16.82 5.89
C SER A 37 2.73 -16.92 6.24
N ALA A 38 1.85 -16.21 5.50
CA ALA A 38 0.43 -16.23 5.80
C ALA A 38 -0.22 -17.56 5.40
N ASP A 39 -1.14 -18.06 6.21
CA ASP A 39 -2.02 -19.18 5.89
C ASP A 39 -3.12 -18.71 4.93
N THR A 40 -3.74 -17.58 5.23
CA THR A 40 -4.70 -16.89 4.36
C THR A 40 -4.76 -15.40 4.66
N LEU A 41 -4.91 -14.58 3.62
CA LEU A 41 -5.08 -13.13 3.73
C LEU A 41 -6.54 -12.66 3.54
N TRP A 42 -7.48 -13.59 3.29
CA TRP A 42 -8.89 -13.28 3.16
C TRP A 42 -9.59 -13.19 4.51
N HIS A 43 -9.83 -11.98 4.99
CA HIS A 43 -10.65 -11.74 6.19
C HIS A 43 -12.12 -12.10 5.92
N LYS A 44 -12.78 -12.75 6.87
CA LYS A 44 -14.24 -12.94 6.84
C LYS A 44 -14.97 -11.62 7.12
N HIS A 45 -14.37 -10.76 7.93
CA HIS A 45 -14.75 -9.39 8.24
C HIS A 45 -13.47 -8.62 8.60
N ASP A 46 -13.47 -7.32 8.39
CA ASP A 46 -12.30 -6.49 8.75
C ASP A 46 -11.96 -6.69 10.23
N PRO A 47 -10.68 -6.85 10.60
CA PRO A 47 -10.26 -7.06 11.97
C PRO A 47 -10.61 -5.85 12.86
N SER A 48 -11.03 -6.11 14.08
CA SER A 48 -11.20 -5.07 15.09
C SER A 48 -9.85 -4.54 15.56
N MET A 49 -9.83 -3.36 16.21
CA MET A 49 -8.60 -2.82 16.77
C MET A 49 -8.05 -3.71 17.90
N GLU A 50 -8.92 -4.46 18.60
CA GLU A 50 -8.53 -5.44 19.62
C GLU A 50 -7.80 -6.64 18.97
N ASP A 51 -8.32 -7.18 17.85
CA ASP A 51 -7.67 -8.25 17.08
C ASP A 51 -6.30 -7.80 16.56
N ILE A 52 -6.20 -6.56 16.08
CA ILE A 52 -4.96 -6.00 15.55
C ILE A 52 -3.91 -5.83 16.66
N LYS A 53 -4.30 -5.26 17.82
CA LYS A 53 -3.39 -5.10 18.97
C LYS A 53 -2.90 -6.45 19.45
N LYS A 54 -3.80 -7.42 19.58
CA LYS A 54 -3.44 -8.78 19.95
C LYS A 54 -2.44 -9.38 18.93
N ALA A 55 -2.66 -9.20 17.63
CA ALA A 55 -1.75 -9.69 16.60
C ALA A 55 -0.36 -9.03 16.71
N VAL A 56 -0.30 -7.73 17.05
CA VAL A 56 0.98 -7.03 17.27
C VAL A 56 1.67 -7.53 18.53
N ASP A 57 0.94 -7.76 19.62
CA ASP A 57 1.52 -8.24 20.90
C ASP A 57 2.02 -9.69 20.80
N ASP A 58 1.36 -10.54 20.02
CA ASP A 58 1.71 -11.95 19.83
C ASP A 58 2.82 -12.15 18.76
N PHE A 59 3.13 -11.16 17.93
CA PHE A 59 4.08 -11.29 16.83
C PHE A 59 5.52 -11.04 17.28
N ASP A 60 6.45 -11.89 16.84
CA ASP A 60 7.88 -11.69 17.09
C ASP A 60 8.50 -10.70 16.09
N PHE A 61 8.79 -9.49 16.54
CA PHE A 61 9.44 -8.43 15.75
C PHE A 61 10.97 -8.56 15.70
N THR A 62 11.56 -9.54 16.37
CA THR A 62 13.02 -9.70 16.46
C THR A 62 13.64 -9.92 15.08
N GLY A 63 14.63 -9.11 14.74
CA GLY A 63 15.37 -9.19 13.47
C GLY A 63 14.71 -8.47 12.30
N TYR A 64 13.47 -7.98 12.44
CA TYR A 64 12.83 -7.16 11.43
C TYR A 64 13.10 -5.67 11.66
N LYS A 65 13.16 -4.91 10.57
CA LYS A 65 13.40 -3.46 10.59
C LYS A 65 12.24 -2.65 10.02
N GLU A 66 11.28 -3.31 9.40
CA GLU A 66 10.20 -2.65 8.70
C GLU A 66 8.88 -3.41 8.87
N LEU A 67 7.79 -2.66 9.12
CA LEU A 67 6.43 -3.12 8.96
C LEU A 67 5.79 -2.36 7.79
N VAL A 68 5.16 -3.10 6.88
CA VAL A 68 4.54 -2.58 5.67
C VAL A 68 3.03 -2.73 5.77
N PHE A 69 2.30 -1.63 5.75
CA PHE A 69 0.85 -1.66 5.57
C PHE A 69 0.56 -2.05 4.12
N CYS A 70 0.17 -3.30 3.92
CA CYS A 70 -0.12 -3.90 2.62
C CYS A 70 -0.77 -5.27 2.83
N GLY A 71 -1.79 -5.57 2.08
CA GLY A 71 -2.51 -6.85 2.13
C GLY A 71 -3.36 -7.07 0.89
N TYR A 72 -4.46 -7.79 1.02
CA TYR A 72 -5.38 -8.03 -0.09
C TYR A 72 -6.31 -6.85 -0.39
N GLY A 73 -6.47 -5.93 0.56
CA GLY A 73 -7.15 -4.67 0.35
C GLY A 73 -6.21 -3.47 0.20
N GLU A 74 -6.78 -2.30 0.01
CA GLU A 74 -6.08 -1.01 0.11
C GLU A 74 -6.05 -0.59 1.58
N PRO A 75 -4.89 -0.43 2.21
CA PRO A 75 -4.80 -0.12 3.64
C PRO A 75 -5.55 1.14 4.04
N THR A 76 -5.58 2.16 3.17
CA THR A 76 -6.29 3.42 3.44
C THR A 76 -7.82 3.31 3.37
N SER A 77 -8.36 2.16 2.96
CA SER A 77 -9.79 1.82 3.14
C SER A 77 -10.13 1.47 4.59
N ALA A 78 -9.13 1.22 5.43
CA ALA A 78 -9.23 1.05 6.87
C ALA A 78 -8.37 2.10 7.58
N LEU A 79 -8.46 3.38 7.18
CA LEU A 79 -7.55 4.46 7.56
C LEU A 79 -7.41 4.58 9.08
N ASP A 80 -8.51 4.59 9.81
CA ASP A 80 -8.47 4.76 11.27
C ASP A 80 -7.74 3.60 11.96
N ASN A 81 -8.04 2.36 11.57
CA ASN A 81 -7.33 1.17 12.08
C ASN A 81 -5.85 1.20 11.68
N MET A 82 -5.53 1.62 10.46
CA MET A 82 -4.14 1.75 10.00
C MET A 82 -3.35 2.75 10.85
N LEU A 83 -3.92 3.92 11.13
CA LEU A 83 -3.27 4.96 11.93
C LEU A 83 -3.11 4.54 13.40
N GLU A 84 -4.14 3.94 13.99
CA GLU A 84 -4.05 3.42 15.37
C GLU A 84 -3.04 2.26 15.47
N THR A 85 -2.98 1.40 14.46
CA THR A 85 -1.96 0.35 14.39
C THR A 85 -0.55 0.95 14.30
N ALA A 86 -0.36 1.97 13.47
CA ALA A 86 0.92 2.66 13.34
C ALA A 86 1.37 3.28 14.67
N LYS A 87 0.47 3.95 15.41
CA LYS A 87 0.75 4.47 16.74
C LYS A 87 1.15 3.36 17.71
N TYR A 88 0.36 2.28 17.75
CA TYR A 88 0.58 1.18 18.66
C TYR A 88 1.92 0.47 18.40
N VAL A 89 2.25 0.22 17.12
CA VAL A 89 3.55 -0.36 16.76
C VAL A 89 4.71 0.58 17.16
N ARG A 90 4.58 1.89 16.97
CA ARG A 90 5.62 2.83 17.40
C ARG A 90 5.83 2.86 18.92
N GLU A 91 4.77 2.72 19.69
CA GLU A 91 4.87 2.64 21.17
C GLU A 91 5.60 1.39 21.62
N LYS A 92 5.32 0.24 20.99
CA LYS A 92 5.88 -1.06 21.37
C LYS A 92 7.25 -1.34 20.74
N HIS A 93 7.46 -0.89 19.50
CA HIS A 93 8.62 -1.17 18.65
C HIS A 93 9.14 0.11 17.98
N PRO A 94 9.73 1.06 18.74
CA PRO A 94 10.09 2.39 18.24
C PRO A 94 11.11 2.38 17.10
N ASP A 95 11.92 1.32 16.99
CA ASP A 95 12.96 1.17 15.97
C ASP A 95 12.44 0.62 14.64
N ILE A 96 11.19 0.14 14.59
CA ILE A 96 10.57 -0.37 13.37
C ILE A 96 10.17 0.79 12.47
N LYS A 97 10.66 0.79 11.23
CA LYS A 97 10.20 1.72 10.20
C LYS A 97 8.83 1.29 9.67
N LEU A 98 7.96 2.27 9.44
CA LEU A 98 6.61 2.03 8.95
C LEU A 98 6.48 2.51 7.50
N ARG A 99 6.03 1.64 6.61
CA ARG A 99 5.80 1.95 5.21
C ARG A 99 4.37 1.62 4.79
N LEU A 100 3.81 2.48 3.97
CA LEU A 100 2.52 2.25 3.31
C LEU A 100 2.75 1.86 1.84
N ASN A 101 2.19 0.74 1.40
CA ASN A 101 1.98 0.46 -0.02
C ASN A 101 0.52 0.79 -0.36
N SER A 102 0.29 1.72 -1.27
CA SER A 102 -1.05 2.23 -1.58
C SER A 102 -1.29 2.36 -3.08
N ASN A 103 -2.54 2.28 -3.48
CA ASN A 103 -2.99 2.64 -4.83
C ASN A 103 -3.04 4.17 -5.04
N GLY A 104 -2.78 4.99 -4.01
CA GLY A 104 -2.76 6.44 -4.09
C GLY A 104 -4.13 7.11 -4.10
N LEU A 105 -5.21 6.37 -3.85
CA LEU A 105 -6.58 6.90 -3.87
C LEU A 105 -7.13 7.24 -2.47
N SER A 106 -6.25 7.39 -1.50
CA SER A 106 -6.62 7.61 -0.09
C SER A 106 -7.55 8.80 0.11
N ASP A 107 -7.29 9.92 -0.58
CA ASP A 107 -8.12 11.13 -0.47
C ASP A 107 -9.54 10.91 -1.01
N ARG A 108 -9.68 10.11 -2.09
CA ARG A 108 -10.98 9.74 -2.67
C ARG A 108 -11.75 8.79 -1.77
N ILE A 109 -11.06 7.79 -1.20
CA ILE A 109 -11.64 6.82 -0.27
C ILE A 109 -12.20 7.52 0.97
N ASN A 110 -11.44 8.49 1.51
CA ASN A 110 -11.74 9.13 2.78
C ASN A 110 -12.40 10.51 2.65
N ASN A 111 -12.66 11.00 1.43
CA ASN A 111 -13.26 12.30 1.12
C ASN A 111 -12.56 13.48 1.82
N LYS A 112 -11.24 13.41 1.98
CA LYS A 112 -10.41 14.46 2.60
C LYS A 112 -8.94 14.28 2.23
N PRO A 113 -8.10 15.34 2.27
CA PRO A 113 -6.65 15.20 2.17
C PRO A 113 -6.12 14.31 3.31
N THR A 114 -5.30 13.32 2.98
CA THR A 114 -4.82 12.35 3.96
C THR A 114 -3.29 12.25 4.05
N ALA A 115 -2.55 12.76 3.06
CA ALA A 115 -1.09 12.62 3.01
C ALA A 115 -0.40 13.16 4.28
N GLU A 116 -0.74 14.38 4.72
CA GLU A 116 -0.20 14.98 5.94
C GLU A 116 -0.58 14.18 7.20
N LEU A 117 -1.84 13.72 7.26
CA LEU A 117 -2.30 12.93 8.41
C LEU A 117 -1.54 11.61 8.54
N ILE A 118 -1.36 10.91 7.42
CA ILE A 118 -0.68 9.60 7.39
C ILE A 118 0.80 9.76 7.73
N SER A 119 1.47 10.80 7.20
CA SER A 119 2.90 11.03 7.42
C SER A 119 3.29 11.29 8.87
N LYS A 120 2.33 11.64 9.74
CA LYS A 120 2.58 11.81 11.19
C LYS A 120 2.96 10.51 11.89
N TYR A 121 2.59 9.37 11.29
CA TYR A 121 2.77 8.05 11.90
C TYR A 121 3.55 7.06 11.02
N ILE A 122 3.58 7.28 9.71
CA ILE A 122 4.19 6.39 8.71
C ILE A 122 5.34 7.11 8.02
N ASP A 123 6.53 6.49 7.98
CA ASP A 123 7.77 7.11 7.49
C ASP A 123 7.81 7.24 5.97
N SER A 124 7.30 6.24 5.25
CA SER A 124 7.44 6.17 3.80
C SER A 124 6.21 5.63 3.10
N VAL A 125 6.03 6.04 1.85
CA VAL A 125 4.93 5.55 1.01
C VAL A 125 5.42 5.10 -0.36
N SER A 126 4.92 3.93 -0.79
CA SER A 126 5.08 3.40 -2.14
C SER A 126 3.73 3.41 -2.85
N ILE A 127 3.60 4.26 -3.86
CA ILE A 127 2.35 4.50 -4.58
C ILE A 127 2.37 3.72 -5.88
N SER A 128 1.33 2.95 -6.14
CA SER A 128 1.18 2.14 -7.35
C SER A 128 0.78 3.01 -8.52
N LEU A 129 1.77 3.46 -9.32
CA LEU A 129 1.55 4.20 -10.58
C LEU A 129 0.95 3.29 -11.65
N ASN A 130 1.47 2.06 -11.74
CA ASN A 130 1.06 0.93 -12.56
C ASN A 130 1.12 1.13 -14.06
N THR A 131 0.84 2.32 -14.61
CA THR A 131 0.88 2.63 -16.05
C THR A 131 1.07 4.12 -16.31
N CYS A 132 1.19 4.49 -17.60
CA CYS A 132 1.65 5.83 -18.02
C CYS A 132 0.53 6.79 -18.48
N SER A 133 -0.75 6.37 -18.48
CA SER A 133 -1.87 7.24 -18.85
C SER A 133 -3.16 6.87 -18.12
N SER A 134 -4.11 7.79 -18.11
CA SER A 134 -5.44 7.61 -17.49
C SER A 134 -6.20 6.46 -18.13
N GLU A 135 -6.21 6.38 -19.46
CA GLU A 135 -6.93 5.34 -20.21
C GLU A 135 -6.37 3.94 -19.88
N LYS A 136 -5.03 3.80 -19.89
CA LYS A 136 -4.39 2.54 -19.52
C LYS A 136 -4.58 2.21 -18.04
N TYR A 137 -4.65 3.23 -17.17
CA TYR A 137 -4.91 3.04 -15.76
C TYR A 137 -6.30 2.47 -15.53
N ASP A 138 -7.32 2.99 -16.22
CA ASP A 138 -8.69 2.50 -16.14
C ASP A 138 -8.83 1.07 -16.66
N GLU A 139 -8.11 0.70 -17.72
CA GLU A 139 -8.07 -0.66 -18.26
C GLU A 139 -7.44 -1.66 -17.27
N VAL A 140 -6.30 -1.27 -16.68
CA VAL A 140 -5.46 -2.18 -15.88
C VAL A 140 -5.89 -2.19 -14.42
N CYS A 141 -6.18 -1.05 -13.81
CA CYS A 141 -6.51 -0.93 -12.39
C CYS A 141 -8.01 -1.01 -12.11
N ARG A 142 -8.86 -0.66 -13.09
CA ARG A 142 -10.34 -0.72 -13.00
C ARG A 142 -10.86 -0.08 -11.71
N PRO A 143 -10.55 1.20 -11.47
CA PRO A 143 -10.98 1.90 -10.27
C PRO A 143 -12.49 2.15 -10.29
N VAL A 144 -13.11 2.33 -9.10
CA VAL A 144 -14.51 2.73 -8.97
C VAL A 144 -14.71 4.24 -9.05
N PHE A 145 -13.63 5.01 -9.02
CA PHE A 145 -13.65 6.47 -9.05
C PHE A 145 -13.31 7.00 -10.43
N ASP A 146 -14.06 7.98 -10.92
CA ASP A 146 -13.68 8.77 -12.08
C ASP A 146 -12.41 9.58 -11.77
N HIS A 147 -11.57 9.83 -12.77
CA HIS A 147 -10.31 10.58 -12.63
C HIS A 147 -9.38 10.00 -11.55
N ALA A 148 -9.36 8.67 -11.43
CA ALA A 148 -8.57 7.99 -10.42
C ALA A 148 -7.05 8.17 -10.64
N TYR A 149 -6.61 8.17 -11.89
CA TYR A 149 -5.21 8.38 -12.25
C TYR A 149 -4.69 9.74 -11.81
N GLU A 150 -5.42 10.80 -12.10
CA GLU A 150 -5.10 12.18 -11.70
C GLU A 150 -5.13 12.31 -10.16
N SER A 151 -6.10 11.66 -9.53
CA SER A 151 -6.22 11.65 -8.07
C SER A 151 -5.01 10.95 -7.41
N MET A 152 -4.53 9.83 -7.97
CA MET A 152 -3.33 9.13 -7.52
C MET A 152 -2.07 9.99 -7.69
N LEU A 153 -1.92 10.66 -8.84
CA LEU A 153 -0.80 11.57 -9.08
C LEU A 153 -0.80 12.75 -8.11
N LYS A 154 -1.98 13.34 -7.86
CA LYS A 154 -2.16 14.42 -6.88
C LYS A 154 -1.77 13.98 -5.47
N PHE A 155 -2.23 12.80 -5.04
CA PHE A 155 -1.84 12.23 -3.75
C PHE A 155 -0.32 12.03 -3.66
N ALA A 156 0.34 11.57 -4.74
CA ALA A 156 1.79 11.39 -4.77
C ALA A 156 2.55 12.72 -4.63
N GLU A 157 2.07 13.78 -5.27
CA GLU A 157 2.64 15.13 -5.15
C GLU A 157 2.48 15.70 -3.74
N ASP A 158 1.36 15.43 -3.08
CA ASP A 158 1.14 15.82 -1.69
C ASP A 158 1.96 14.97 -0.73
N ALA A 159 2.02 13.65 -0.96
CA ALA A 159 2.85 12.74 -0.16
C ALA A 159 4.33 13.16 -0.17
N LYS A 160 4.86 13.57 -1.32
CA LYS A 160 6.25 14.08 -1.43
C LYS A 160 6.56 15.26 -0.50
N LYS A 161 5.55 16.04 -0.10
CA LYS A 161 5.73 17.19 0.80
C LYS A 161 5.85 16.80 2.28
N TYR A 162 5.27 15.66 2.64
CA TYR A 162 5.06 15.30 4.04
C TYR A 162 5.80 14.03 4.48
N PHE A 163 6.01 13.06 3.58
CA PHE A 163 6.70 11.82 3.91
C PHE A 163 8.22 11.97 3.78
N GLU A 164 8.96 11.28 4.65
CA GLU A 164 10.42 11.17 4.56
C GLU A 164 10.85 10.59 3.19
N HIS A 165 10.12 9.56 2.74
CA HIS A 165 10.36 8.92 1.45
C HIS A 165 9.05 8.63 0.72
N THR A 166 8.96 9.11 -0.50
CA THR A 166 7.86 8.81 -1.45
C THR A 166 8.42 8.20 -2.70
N GLN A 167 7.86 7.07 -3.13
CA GLN A 167 8.20 6.44 -4.40
C GLN A 167 6.98 5.99 -5.17
N PHE A 168 7.08 5.97 -6.49
CA PHE A 168 6.18 5.23 -7.35
C PHE A 168 6.61 3.78 -7.47
N SER A 169 5.67 2.90 -7.77
CA SER A 169 5.96 1.52 -8.18
C SER A 169 5.10 1.10 -9.36
N ILE A 170 5.68 0.30 -10.23
CA ILE A 170 5.02 -0.41 -11.31
C ILE A 170 5.39 -1.89 -11.24
N VAL A 171 4.56 -2.75 -11.85
CA VAL A 171 4.90 -4.15 -12.11
C VAL A 171 5.32 -4.27 -13.57
N ASP A 172 6.34 -5.07 -13.86
CA ASP A 172 6.94 -5.25 -15.20
C ASP A 172 6.07 -6.07 -16.18
N THR A 173 4.75 -6.01 -16.01
CA THR A 173 3.74 -6.63 -16.90
C THR A 173 3.31 -5.72 -18.05
N ILE A 174 3.84 -4.50 -18.11
CA ILE A 174 3.52 -3.50 -19.13
C ILE A 174 4.65 -3.41 -20.16
N PRO A 175 4.38 -2.92 -21.40
CA PRO A 175 5.39 -2.74 -22.43
C PRO A 175 6.57 -1.85 -21.98
N GLU A 176 7.77 -2.10 -22.54
CA GLU A 176 8.97 -1.34 -22.18
C GLU A 176 8.83 0.17 -22.46
N GLU A 177 8.11 0.55 -23.53
CA GLU A 177 7.78 1.93 -23.86
C GLU A 177 6.94 2.59 -22.77
N ASP A 178 6.00 1.85 -22.17
CA ASP A 178 5.19 2.33 -21.05
C ASP A 178 6.01 2.46 -19.76
N ILE A 179 6.97 1.56 -19.54
CA ILE A 179 7.93 1.67 -18.43
C ILE A 179 8.75 2.97 -18.57
N LYS A 180 9.24 3.27 -19.76
CA LYS A 180 9.98 4.52 -20.05
C LYS A 180 9.10 5.76 -19.83
N ALA A 181 7.84 5.70 -20.26
CA ALA A 181 6.89 6.78 -20.02
C ALA A 181 6.58 6.96 -18.51
N CYS A 182 6.42 5.87 -17.77
CA CYS A 182 6.28 5.91 -16.30
C CYS A 182 7.51 6.51 -15.62
N GLN A 183 8.73 6.19 -16.11
CA GLN A 183 9.96 6.80 -15.60
C GLN A 183 9.94 8.31 -15.80
N LYS A 184 9.55 8.77 -16.99
CA LYS A 184 9.43 10.22 -17.26
C LYS A 184 8.42 10.89 -16.34
N ILE A 185 7.25 10.28 -16.07
CA ILE A 185 6.24 10.79 -15.15
C ILE A 185 6.81 10.96 -13.73
N ALA A 186 7.60 9.99 -13.30
CA ALA A 186 8.26 10.00 -12.01
C ALA A 186 9.36 11.09 -11.94
N ASP A 187 10.20 11.19 -12.97
CA ASP A 187 11.27 12.18 -13.08
C ASP A 187 10.72 13.62 -13.08
N ASP A 188 9.67 13.88 -13.87
CA ASP A 188 9.00 15.19 -13.96
C ASP A 188 8.44 15.64 -12.58
N ARG A 189 8.18 14.71 -11.67
CA ARG A 189 7.72 14.95 -10.28
C ARG A 189 8.84 14.86 -9.24
N GLY A 190 10.03 14.42 -9.66
CA GLY A 190 11.15 14.15 -8.74
C GLY A 190 10.79 13.09 -7.69
N ILE A 191 10.06 12.06 -8.11
CA ILE A 191 9.68 10.89 -7.31
C ILE A 191 10.40 9.67 -7.89
N HIS A 192 11.05 8.87 -7.05
CA HIS A 192 11.73 7.66 -7.49
C HIS A 192 10.73 6.62 -8.03
N LEU A 193 11.04 5.96 -9.17
CA LEU A 193 10.26 4.85 -9.71
C LEU A 193 10.92 3.52 -9.37
N LYS A 194 10.18 2.64 -8.68
CA LYS A 194 10.56 1.25 -8.41
C LYS A 194 9.85 0.30 -9.38
N ILE A 195 10.61 -0.41 -10.20
CA ILE A 195 10.07 -1.46 -11.04
C ILE A 195 10.11 -2.78 -10.25
N ARG A 196 8.96 -3.41 -10.08
CA ARG A 196 8.81 -4.70 -9.41
C ARG A 196 8.63 -5.79 -10.45
N LYS A 197 9.31 -6.90 -10.28
CA LYS A 197 9.02 -8.09 -11.07
C LYS A 197 7.64 -8.64 -10.69
N TYR A 198 6.90 -9.09 -11.69
CA TYR A 198 5.68 -9.83 -11.45
C TYR A 198 6.05 -11.10 -10.67
N SER A 199 5.42 -11.30 -9.53
CA SER A 199 5.62 -12.51 -8.71
C SER A 199 4.47 -13.45 -9.05
N ASP A 200 4.80 -14.59 -9.62
CA ASP A 200 3.86 -15.69 -9.81
C ASP A 200 3.44 -16.25 -8.45
#